data_e2e2d8c1fab2be82237d4b8254794197
#
_entry.id   e2e2d8c1fab2be82237d4b8254794197
#
_cell.length_a   1.000
_cell.length_b   1.000
_cell.length_c   1.000
_cell.angle_alpha   90.00
_cell.angle_beta   90.00
_cell.angle_gamma   90.00
#
_symmetry.space_group_name_H-M   'P 1'
#
loop_
_entity.id
_entity.type
_entity.pdbx_description
1 polymer ?
#
loop_
_entity_poly.entity_id
_entity_poly.type
_entity_poly.pdbx_seq_one_letter_code
_entity_poly.pdbx_strand_id
1 'polypeptide(L)'
;TVDINHRLHGAYLSWYGSNVDIFAEYVDKQSKTRTYQTNFSGQEIETLSPLKKGSAFYFNSNFYSNNWSLFFEYKKYSFDRLSPVDTDYIINNYGNRIDYQVMPILYREQNHSFLGRAAHQTNANDERGFQVELSGGLPNGFQIVSQYSHLSRNDTWTSVSPIKWDRKEVSGLLPTENFSALPYKEFYTELNGYIFDNKLQFRTAFGTNK
;
A
#
# COMPACT_ATOMS: atom_id res chain seq x y z
N THR A 1 21.59 -18.83 -15.91
CA THR A 1 20.58 -18.00 -16.63
C THR A 1 19.26 -18.14 -15.93
N VAL A 2 18.47 -17.07 -15.89
CA VAL A 2 17.12 -17.06 -15.30
C VAL A 2 16.15 -16.57 -16.37
N ASP A 3 15.09 -17.34 -16.58
CA ASP A 3 13.98 -16.98 -17.46
C ASP A 3 12.72 -16.75 -16.61
N ILE A 4 12.08 -15.60 -16.77
CA ILE A 4 10.93 -15.21 -15.97
C ILE A 4 9.76 -14.93 -16.90
N ASN A 5 8.68 -15.67 -16.75
CA ASN A 5 7.45 -15.48 -17.49
C ASN A 5 6.37 -14.89 -16.60
N HIS A 6 5.83 -13.74 -17.01
CA HIS A 6 4.77 -13.03 -16.30
C HIS A 6 3.53 -12.92 -17.18
N ARG A 7 2.38 -13.06 -16.50
CA ARG A 7 1.08 -12.72 -17.06
C ARG A 7 0.38 -11.76 -16.12
N LEU A 8 -0.14 -10.68 -16.68
CA LEU A 8 -0.94 -9.69 -15.99
C LEU A 8 -2.28 -9.57 -16.72
N HIS A 9 -3.36 -9.57 -15.95
CA HIS A 9 -4.69 -9.26 -16.43
C HIS A 9 -5.27 -8.22 -15.49
N GLY A 10 -5.84 -7.16 -16.05
CA GLY A 10 -6.41 -6.10 -15.23
C GLY A 10 -7.63 -5.48 -15.88
N ALA A 11 -8.44 -4.86 -15.06
CA ALA A 11 -9.57 -4.05 -15.48
C ALA A 11 -9.71 -2.87 -14.54
N TYR A 12 -10.13 -1.75 -15.07
CA TYR A 12 -10.47 -0.58 -14.26
C TYR A 12 -11.83 -0.01 -14.67
N LEU A 13 -12.44 0.68 -13.74
CA LEU A 13 -13.67 1.46 -13.91
C LEU A 13 -13.41 2.86 -13.38
N SER A 14 -13.80 3.87 -14.15
CA SER A 14 -13.83 5.26 -13.67
C SER A 14 -15.19 5.88 -13.98
N TRP A 15 -15.74 6.60 -13.01
CA TRP A 15 -16.97 7.36 -13.16
C TRP A 15 -16.81 8.73 -12.55
N TYR A 16 -17.24 9.74 -13.30
CA TYR A 16 -17.11 11.14 -12.93
C TYR A 16 -18.49 11.79 -12.94
N GLY A 17 -18.96 12.20 -11.77
CA GLY A 17 -20.22 12.89 -11.59
C GLY A 17 -20.02 14.34 -11.15
N SER A 18 -21.11 15.07 -10.98
CA SER A 18 -21.05 16.48 -10.55
C SER A 18 -20.52 16.67 -9.13
N ASN A 19 -20.79 15.72 -8.25
CA ASN A 19 -20.47 15.80 -6.83
C ASN A 19 -19.69 14.59 -6.31
N VAL A 20 -19.43 13.62 -7.19
CA VAL A 20 -18.74 12.39 -6.81
C VAL A 20 -17.93 11.84 -7.97
N ASP A 21 -16.69 11.44 -7.68
CA ASP A 21 -15.85 10.68 -8.59
C ASP A 21 -15.52 9.33 -7.97
N ILE A 22 -15.50 8.29 -8.78
CA ILE A 22 -15.17 6.93 -8.37
C ILE A 22 -14.16 6.33 -9.32
N PHE A 23 -13.16 5.67 -8.78
CA PHE A 23 -12.22 4.86 -9.52
C PHE A 23 -12.03 3.51 -8.82
N ALA A 24 -12.01 2.45 -9.59
CA ALA A 24 -11.69 1.10 -9.12
C ALA A 24 -10.79 0.40 -10.14
N GLU A 25 -9.79 -0.30 -9.66
CA GLU A 25 -8.88 -1.10 -10.48
C GLU A 25 -8.62 -2.45 -9.83
N TYR A 26 -8.61 -3.50 -10.63
CA TYR A 26 -8.20 -4.82 -10.24
C TYR A 26 -7.16 -5.38 -11.21
N VAL A 27 -6.09 -5.96 -10.67
CA VAL A 27 -5.04 -6.63 -11.44
C VAL A 27 -4.77 -8.00 -10.85
N ASP A 28 -4.80 -9.03 -11.69
CA ASP A 28 -4.31 -10.37 -11.40
C ASP A 28 -2.93 -10.57 -12.03
N LYS A 29 -2.04 -11.22 -11.30
CA LYS A 29 -0.66 -11.43 -11.71
C LYS A 29 -0.24 -12.86 -11.47
N GLN A 30 0.39 -13.46 -12.46
CA GLN A 30 0.96 -14.80 -12.38
C GLN A 30 2.43 -14.75 -12.80
N SER A 31 3.28 -15.40 -12.03
CA SER A 31 4.72 -15.42 -12.26
C SER A 31 5.27 -16.83 -12.18
N LYS A 32 6.08 -17.21 -13.16
CA LYS A 32 6.78 -18.50 -13.22
C LYS A 32 8.25 -18.23 -13.55
N THR A 33 9.15 -18.75 -12.71
CA THR A 33 10.58 -18.57 -12.88
C THR A 33 11.23 -19.92 -13.23
N ARG A 34 12.09 -19.90 -14.22
CA ARG A 34 12.91 -21.02 -14.64
C ARG A 34 14.38 -20.65 -14.43
N THR A 35 15.09 -21.43 -13.65
CA THR A 35 16.49 -21.18 -13.32
C THR A 35 17.35 -22.30 -13.92
N TYR A 36 18.41 -21.92 -14.60
CA TYR A 36 19.41 -22.84 -15.16
C TYR A 36 20.70 -22.70 -14.37
N GLN A 37 21.16 -23.81 -13.78
CA GLN A 37 22.41 -23.88 -13.03
C GLN A 37 23.29 -24.97 -13.63
N THR A 38 24.58 -24.69 -13.76
CA THR A 38 25.56 -25.70 -14.19
C THR A 38 26.13 -26.39 -12.96
N ASN A 39 26.01 -27.70 -12.87
CA ASN A 39 26.62 -28.47 -11.79
C ASN A 39 28.15 -28.60 -11.95
N PHE A 40 28.83 -29.16 -10.97
CA PHE A 40 30.27 -29.37 -11.00
C PHE A 40 30.76 -30.29 -12.14
N SER A 41 29.90 -31.11 -12.74
CA SER A 41 30.20 -31.94 -13.89
C SER A 41 29.93 -31.25 -15.24
N GLY A 42 29.57 -29.97 -15.24
CA GLY A 42 29.29 -29.20 -16.45
C GLY A 42 27.90 -29.42 -17.05
N GLN A 43 27.01 -30.16 -16.38
CA GLN A 43 25.64 -30.36 -16.84
C GLN A 43 24.75 -29.22 -16.40
N GLU A 44 23.89 -28.76 -17.31
CA GLU A 44 22.87 -27.77 -17.02
C GLU A 44 21.67 -28.43 -16.32
N ILE A 45 21.33 -27.92 -15.13
CA ILE A 45 20.17 -28.36 -14.36
C ILE A 45 19.11 -27.25 -14.44
N GLU A 46 17.96 -27.60 -14.99
CA GLU A 46 16.80 -26.72 -15.01
C GLU A 46 15.99 -26.91 -13.73
N THR A 47 15.74 -25.81 -13.01
CA THR A 47 14.83 -25.78 -11.87
C THR A 47 13.67 -24.87 -12.17
N LEU A 48 12.45 -25.40 -12.08
CA LEU A 48 11.21 -24.66 -12.30
C LEU A 48 10.61 -24.28 -10.95
N SER A 49 10.42 -22.97 -10.73
CA SER A 49 9.70 -22.52 -9.53
C SER A 49 8.19 -22.83 -9.65
N PRO A 50 7.50 -23.06 -8.52
CA PRO A 50 6.05 -23.11 -8.53
C PRO A 50 5.45 -21.80 -9.07
N LEU A 51 4.27 -21.90 -9.67
CA LEU A 51 3.52 -20.72 -10.15
C LEU A 51 3.16 -19.84 -8.95
N LYS A 52 3.69 -18.64 -8.91
CA LYS A 52 3.33 -17.63 -7.93
C LYS A 52 2.16 -16.79 -8.45
N LYS A 53 1.19 -16.54 -7.60
CA LYS A 53 0.00 -15.73 -7.93
C LYS A 53 -0.03 -14.49 -7.05
N GLY A 54 -0.60 -13.43 -7.59
CA GLY A 54 -0.83 -12.19 -6.86
C GLY A 54 -2.04 -11.47 -7.40
N SER A 55 -2.62 -10.61 -6.59
CA SER A 55 -3.70 -9.72 -7.00
C SER A 55 -3.53 -8.36 -6.34
N ALA A 56 -3.96 -7.33 -7.05
CA ALA A 56 -4.06 -5.98 -6.54
C ALA A 56 -5.48 -5.46 -6.76
N PHE A 57 -6.05 -4.89 -5.73
CA PHE A 57 -7.29 -4.13 -5.83
C PHE A 57 -7.05 -2.74 -5.24
N TYR A 58 -7.46 -1.73 -5.99
CA TYR A 58 -7.42 -0.34 -5.62
C TYR A 58 -8.78 0.29 -5.86
N PHE A 59 -9.24 1.08 -4.92
CA PHE A 59 -10.49 1.84 -5.02
C PHE A 59 -10.29 3.22 -4.43
N ASN A 60 -10.78 4.25 -5.10
CA ASN A 60 -10.93 5.57 -4.50
C ASN A 60 -12.27 6.22 -4.88
N SER A 61 -12.71 7.13 -4.03
CA SER A 61 -13.86 7.98 -4.30
C SER A 61 -13.66 9.36 -3.68
N ASN A 62 -14.08 10.38 -4.41
CA ASN A 62 -14.14 11.77 -3.95
C ASN A 62 -15.58 12.23 -3.93
N PHE A 63 -15.99 12.84 -2.85
CA PHE A 63 -17.29 13.50 -2.70
C PHE A 63 -17.07 14.99 -2.50
N TYR A 64 -17.78 15.80 -3.26
CA TYR A 64 -17.68 17.25 -3.22
C TYR A 64 -19.01 17.88 -2.81
N SER A 65 -18.98 18.78 -1.86
CA SER A 65 -20.17 19.54 -1.44
C SER A 65 -19.76 20.94 -1.01
N ASN A 66 -20.13 21.96 -1.78
CA ASN A 66 -19.75 23.36 -1.54
C ASN A 66 -18.21 23.49 -1.35
N ASN A 67 -17.80 23.91 -0.16
CA ASN A 67 -16.38 24.10 0.20
C ASN A 67 -15.75 22.88 0.86
N TRP A 68 -16.40 21.72 0.84
CA TRP A 68 -15.93 20.49 1.48
C TRP A 68 -15.69 19.39 0.47
N SER A 69 -14.65 18.59 0.71
CA SER A 69 -14.41 17.33 0.01
C SER A 69 -14.13 16.21 1.01
N LEU A 70 -14.67 15.04 0.70
CA LEU A 70 -14.40 13.79 1.40
C LEU A 70 -13.77 12.84 0.41
N PHE A 71 -12.53 12.45 0.68
CA PHE A 71 -11.80 11.45 -0.08
C PHE A 71 -11.76 10.15 0.69
N PHE A 72 -12.10 9.07 0.02
CA PHE A 72 -11.93 7.71 0.53
C PHE A 72 -11.05 6.91 -0.42
N GLU A 73 -10.15 6.13 0.13
CA GLU A 73 -9.25 5.28 -0.61
C GLU A 73 -9.12 3.93 0.08
N TYR A 74 -9.06 2.86 -0.71
CA TYR A 74 -8.85 1.50 -0.25
C TYR A 74 -7.90 0.75 -1.17
N LYS A 75 -7.03 -0.07 -0.60
CA LYS A 75 -6.16 -0.98 -1.34
C LYS A 75 -6.09 -2.35 -0.71
N LYS A 76 -5.86 -3.36 -1.54
CA LYS A 76 -5.47 -4.70 -1.10
C LYS A 76 -4.49 -5.27 -2.12
N TYR A 77 -3.24 -5.51 -1.69
CA TYR A 77 -2.19 -6.09 -2.51
C TYR A 77 -1.73 -7.39 -1.89
N SER A 78 -1.72 -8.46 -2.68
CA SER A 78 -1.33 -9.79 -2.23
C SER A 78 -0.47 -10.46 -3.29
N PHE A 79 0.59 -11.14 -2.85
CA PHE A 79 1.42 -11.96 -3.70
C PHE A 79 1.91 -13.19 -2.94
N ASP A 80 2.03 -14.34 -3.62
CA ASP A 80 2.52 -15.57 -3.01
C ASP A 80 3.96 -15.41 -2.53
N ARG A 81 4.14 -15.45 -1.23
CA ARG A 81 5.40 -15.35 -0.52
C ARG A 81 5.68 -16.60 0.29
N LEU A 82 6.95 -16.88 0.52
CA LEU A 82 7.41 -17.99 1.35
C LEU A 82 7.81 -17.53 2.76
N SER A 83 8.00 -16.22 2.96
CA SER A 83 8.50 -15.63 4.19
C SER A 83 7.93 -14.21 4.41
N PRO A 84 7.73 -13.77 5.66
CA PRO A 84 7.37 -12.39 5.99
C PRO A 84 8.51 -11.40 5.76
N VAL A 85 9.74 -11.91 5.79
CA VAL A 85 10.94 -11.16 5.43
C VAL A 85 11.23 -11.46 3.97
N ASP A 86 11.42 -10.42 3.18
CA ASP A 86 11.67 -10.54 1.74
C ASP A 86 13.10 -11.05 1.47
N THR A 87 13.39 -12.27 1.95
CA THR A 87 14.69 -12.93 1.78
C THR A 87 14.90 -13.38 0.35
N ASP A 88 13.87 -13.44 -0.48
CA ASP A 88 13.99 -13.70 -1.92
C ASP A 88 14.91 -12.67 -2.61
N TYR A 89 15.03 -11.47 -2.04
CA TYR A 89 15.97 -10.46 -2.51
C TYR A 89 17.44 -10.84 -2.25
N ILE A 90 17.72 -11.54 -1.15
CA ILE A 90 19.11 -11.90 -0.76
C ILE A 90 19.57 -13.18 -1.46
N ILE A 91 18.67 -14.14 -1.68
CA ILE A 91 19.01 -15.45 -2.23
C ILE A 91 18.91 -15.48 -3.75
N ASN A 92 17.99 -14.72 -4.32
CA ASN A 92 17.76 -14.66 -5.76
C ASN A 92 17.85 -13.19 -6.23
N ASN A 93 19.05 -12.72 -6.51
CA ASN A 93 19.30 -11.39 -7.12
C ASN A 93 18.63 -11.20 -8.50
N TYR A 94 17.82 -12.15 -8.95
CA TYR A 94 17.21 -12.14 -10.26
C TYR A 94 15.69 -12.34 -10.18
N GLY A 95 14.97 -11.21 -10.06
CA GLY A 95 13.66 -11.10 -10.66
C GLY A 95 12.49 -11.88 -10.07
N ASN A 96 12.57 -12.47 -8.89
CA ASN A 96 11.41 -13.06 -8.23
C ASN A 96 10.45 -12.01 -7.65
N ARG A 97 10.86 -10.75 -7.67
CA ARG A 97 10.13 -9.63 -7.14
C ARG A 97 9.49 -8.86 -8.27
N ILE A 98 8.23 -9.12 -8.51
CA ILE A 98 7.44 -8.27 -9.38
C ILE A 98 6.48 -7.52 -8.49
N ASP A 99 6.98 -6.42 -7.98
CA ASP A 99 6.14 -5.45 -7.31
C ASP A 99 5.12 -4.90 -8.32
N TYR A 100 3.93 -4.55 -7.84
CA TYR A 100 3.05 -3.72 -8.62
C TYR A 100 3.74 -2.36 -8.73
N GLN A 101 4.01 -1.90 -9.96
CA GLN A 101 4.60 -0.59 -10.18
C GLN A 101 3.64 0.50 -9.70
N VAL A 102 4.15 1.51 -9.03
CA VAL A 102 3.41 2.69 -8.60
C VAL A 102 2.20 2.34 -7.73
N MET A 103 2.46 2.05 -6.48
CA MET A 103 1.39 1.83 -5.51
C MET A 103 0.95 3.12 -4.88
N PRO A 104 -0.38 3.37 -4.79
CA PRO A 104 -0.89 4.47 -4.00
C PRO A 104 -0.48 4.34 -2.54
N ILE A 105 0.00 5.42 -1.98
CA ILE A 105 0.37 5.53 -0.58
C ILE A 105 -0.87 5.91 0.20
N LEU A 106 -1.29 5.09 1.16
CA LEU A 106 -2.44 5.37 2.02
C LEU A 106 -2.07 6.16 3.28
N TYR A 107 -1.18 7.11 3.13
CA TYR A 107 -0.91 8.11 4.17
C TYR A 107 -0.46 9.40 3.51
N ARG A 108 -0.67 10.50 4.21
CA ARG A 108 -0.28 11.81 3.70
C ARG A 108 1.20 12.07 3.99
N GLU A 109 1.96 12.43 2.96
CA GLU A 109 3.26 13.02 3.18
C GLU A 109 3.11 14.36 3.91
N GLN A 110 3.70 14.43 5.09
CA GLN A 110 3.63 15.60 5.95
C GLN A 110 4.68 16.62 5.53
N ASN A 111 4.25 17.85 5.22
CA ASN A 111 5.16 18.96 4.95
C ASN A 111 5.90 19.46 6.21
N HIS A 112 5.59 18.92 7.38
CA HIS A 112 6.27 19.22 8.64
C HIS A 112 7.41 18.23 8.84
N SER A 113 8.65 18.72 8.87
CA SER A 113 9.88 17.90 8.95
C SER A 113 9.95 16.96 10.18
N PHE A 114 9.21 17.24 11.24
CA PHE A 114 9.15 16.36 12.41
C PHE A 114 8.07 15.27 12.31
N LEU A 115 6.93 15.55 11.67
CA LEU A 115 5.84 14.59 11.50
C LEU A 115 6.13 13.61 10.34
N GLY A 116 6.90 14.00 9.34
CA GLY A 116 7.28 13.14 8.21
C GLY A 116 8.29 12.03 8.55
N ARG A 117 8.84 11.99 9.77
CA ARG A 117 9.88 11.01 10.14
C ARG A 117 9.36 9.62 10.50
N ALA A 118 8.08 9.48 10.77
CA ALA A 118 7.44 8.23 11.16
C ALA A 118 6.58 7.63 10.04
N ALA A 119 6.96 7.87 8.78
CA ALA A 119 6.24 7.38 7.62
C ALA A 119 6.18 5.85 7.59
N HIS A 120 4.99 5.33 7.32
CA HIS A 120 4.78 3.91 7.09
C HIS A 120 5.49 3.44 5.82
N GLN A 121 6.22 2.33 5.90
CA GLN A 121 6.81 1.71 4.72
C GLN A 121 5.78 0.78 4.07
N THR A 122 5.29 1.18 2.89
CA THR A 122 4.35 0.39 2.12
C THR A 122 4.93 -0.96 1.72
N ASN A 123 4.20 -2.03 2.00
CA ASN A 123 4.55 -3.36 1.53
C ASN A 123 3.78 -3.68 0.24
N ALA A 124 4.46 -3.57 -0.88
CA ALA A 124 3.89 -3.73 -2.21
C ALA A 124 3.28 -5.11 -2.52
N ASN A 125 3.60 -6.12 -1.73
CA ASN A 125 3.18 -7.51 -1.99
C ASN A 125 2.26 -8.10 -0.92
N ASP A 126 2.08 -7.43 0.19
CA ASP A 126 1.32 -7.95 1.31
C ASP A 126 0.78 -6.81 2.18
N GLU A 127 -0.16 -6.04 1.64
CA GLU A 127 -0.76 -4.95 2.39
C GLU A 127 -2.21 -4.73 1.98
N ARG A 128 -3.04 -4.44 2.98
CA ARG A 128 -4.40 -3.93 2.81
C ARG A 128 -4.60 -2.72 3.69
N GLY A 129 -5.44 -1.80 3.27
CA GLY A 129 -5.73 -0.64 4.07
C GLY A 129 -6.73 0.30 3.44
N PHE A 130 -7.11 1.28 4.24
CA PHE A 130 -7.93 2.39 3.77
C PHE A 130 -7.48 3.71 4.38
N GLN A 131 -7.83 4.77 3.70
CA GLN A 131 -7.66 6.14 4.11
C GLN A 131 -8.97 6.89 3.91
N VAL A 132 -9.26 7.79 4.84
CA VAL A 132 -10.34 8.78 4.74
C VAL A 132 -9.73 10.15 4.97
N GLU A 133 -9.96 11.09 4.08
CA GLU A 133 -9.56 12.49 4.25
C GLU A 133 -10.78 13.40 4.07
N LEU A 134 -10.99 14.27 5.04
CA LEU A 134 -11.94 15.36 4.99
C LEU A 134 -11.16 16.66 4.86
N SER A 135 -11.46 17.45 3.82
CA SER A 135 -10.89 18.78 3.67
C SER A 135 -11.99 19.81 3.40
N GLY A 136 -11.77 21.04 3.88
CA GLY A 136 -12.77 22.06 3.69
C GLY A 136 -12.31 23.48 4.03
N GLY A 137 -13.02 24.45 3.44
CA GLY A 137 -12.87 25.86 3.72
C GLY A 137 -13.71 26.29 4.91
N LEU A 138 -13.08 26.98 5.86
CA LEU A 138 -13.71 27.58 7.01
C LEU A 138 -13.90 29.11 6.77
N PRO A 139 -14.70 29.78 7.60
CA PRO A 139 -14.79 31.24 7.55
C PRO A 139 -13.43 31.94 7.65
N ASN A 140 -13.34 33.15 7.11
CA ASN A 140 -12.14 33.98 7.13
C ASN A 140 -10.93 33.41 6.36
N GLY A 141 -11.16 32.52 5.35
CA GLY A 141 -10.10 31.98 4.51
C GLY A 141 -9.25 30.87 5.16
N PHE A 142 -9.67 30.35 6.29
CA PHE A 142 -9.04 29.18 6.87
C PHE A 142 -9.43 27.90 6.13
N GLN A 143 -8.53 26.94 6.14
CA GLN A 143 -8.73 25.60 5.59
C GLN A 143 -8.39 24.55 6.65
N ILE A 144 -9.19 23.51 6.71
CA ILE A 144 -8.94 22.34 7.54
C ILE A 144 -8.76 21.10 6.67
N VAL A 145 -7.82 20.24 7.07
CA VAL A 145 -7.65 18.90 6.51
C VAL A 145 -7.55 17.94 7.68
N SER A 146 -8.32 16.87 7.64
CA SER A 146 -8.26 15.79 8.64
C SER A 146 -8.22 14.46 7.93
N GLN A 147 -7.31 13.59 8.34
CA GLN A 147 -7.07 12.30 7.70
C GLN A 147 -7.02 11.19 8.76
N TYR A 148 -7.54 10.03 8.40
CA TYR A 148 -7.36 8.80 9.13
C TYR A 148 -6.97 7.67 8.18
N SER A 149 -5.90 6.94 8.52
CA SER A 149 -5.43 5.77 7.77
C SER A 149 -5.35 4.56 8.70
N HIS A 150 -5.73 3.40 8.17
CA HIS A 150 -5.54 2.12 8.83
C HIS A 150 -5.08 1.08 7.80
N LEU A 151 -3.92 0.47 8.07
CA LEU A 151 -3.27 -0.51 7.21
C LEU A 151 -2.87 -1.75 8.02
N SER A 152 -2.74 -2.88 7.36
CA SER A 152 -2.13 -4.08 7.90
C SER A 152 -1.65 -4.99 6.76
N ARG A 153 -0.85 -6.00 7.07
CA ARG A 153 -0.61 -7.09 6.14
C ARG A 153 -1.89 -7.88 5.86
N ASN A 154 -1.94 -8.53 4.69
CA ASN A 154 -3.00 -9.49 4.37
C ASN A 154 -2.81 -10.80 5.13
N ASP A 155 -1.56 -11.14 5.47
CA ASP A 155 -1.18 -12.40 6.06
C ASP A 155 -0.60 -12.20 7.46
N THR A 156 -0.86 -13.18 8.31
CA THR A 156 -0.11 -13.39 9.55
C THR A 156 0.90 -14.51 9.34
N TRP A 157 2.06 -14.36 9.98
CA TRP A 157 3.17 -15.27 9.83
C TRP A 157 3.61 -15.80 11.20
N THR A 158 3.78 -17.12 11.30
CA THR A 158 4.30 -17.77 12.49
C THR A 158 5.58 -18.50 12.14
N SER A 159 6.67 -18.21 12.84
CA SER A 159 7.93 -18.95 12.66
C SER A 159 7.77 -20.35 13.20
N VAL A 160 8.02 -21.35 12.36
CA VAL A 160 8.06 -22.77 12.71
C VAL A 160 9.50 -23.22 12.94
N SER A 161 10.45 -22.64 12.20
CA SER A 161 11.89 -22.83 12.35
C SER A 161 12.63 -21.61 11.81
N PRO A 162 13.93 -21.45 11.99
CA PRO A 162 14.68 -20.29 11.49
C PRO A 162 14.52 -19.97 10.01
N ILE A 163 14.15 -20.97 9.21
CA ILE A 163 14.01 -20.83 7.74
C ILE A 163 12.61 -21.17 7.22
N LYS A 164 11.68 -21.56 8.11
CA LYS A 164 10.32 -21.94 7.72
C LYS A 164 9.29 -21.12 8.46
N TRP A 165 8.33 -20.60 7.70
CA TRP A 165 7.23 -19.80 8.19
C TRP A 165 5.90 -20.41 7.76
N ASP A 166 4.94 -20.45 8.66
CA ASP A 166 3.54 -20.74 8.35
C ASP A 166 2.81 -19.43 8.07
N ARG A 167 2.15 -19.41 6.93
CA ARG A 167 1.33 -18.28 6.46
C ARG A 167 -0.14 -18.58 6.72
N LYS A 168 -0.84 -17.60 7.28
CA LYS A 168 -2.28 -17.65 7.44
C LYS A 168 -2.89 -16.36 6.93
N GLU A 169 -3.74 -16.45 5.90
CA GLU A 169 -4.45 -15.30 5.38
C GLU A 169 -5.44 -14.76 6.42
N VAL A 170 -5.43 -13.46 6.61
CA VAL A 170 -6.41 -12.75 7.45
C VAL A 170 -7.72 -12.65 6.68
N SER A 171 -8.79 -13.17 7.25
CA SER A 171 -10.11 -13.08 6.65
C SER A 171 -10.64 -11.63 6.60
N GLY A 172 -11.49 -11.35 5.61
CA GLY A 172 -12.17 -10.06 5.46
C GLY A 172 -11.47 -9.06 4.54
N LEU A 173 -12.09 -7.91 4.37
CA LEU A 173 -11.59 -6.83 3.51
C LEU A 173 -10.84 -5.77 4.31
N LEU A 174 -11.23 -5.52 5.55
CA LEU A 174 -10.64 -4.47 6.37
C LEU A 174 -9.30 -4.91 6.97
N PRO A 175 -8.41 -3.94 7.28
CA PRO A 175 -7.19 -4.18 8.05
C PRO A 175 -7.50 -4.82 9.40
N THR A 176 -6.57 -5.61 9.91
CA THR A 176 -6.70 -6.31 11.19
C THR A 176 -5.87 -5.63 12.28
N GLU A 177 -6.33 -5.74 13.53
CA GLU A 177 -5.60 -5.32 14.73
C GLU A 177 -4.59 -6.38 15.21
N ASN A 178 -4.50 -7.53 14.53
CA ASN A 178 -3.58 -8.58 14.94
C ASN A 178 -2.13 -8.10 14.79
N PHE A 179 -1.38 -8.11 15.89
CA PHE A 179 0.01 -7.65 15.93
C PHE A 179 0.91 -8.37 14.90
N SER A 180 0.66 -9.65 14.64
CA SER A 180 1.43 -10.42 13.64
C SER A 180 1.20 -9.96 12.19
N ALA A 181 0.16 -9.17 11.95
CA ALA A 181 -0.12 -8.53 10.66
C ALA A 181 0.42 -7.08 10.59
N LEU A 182 1.22 -6.67 11.58
CA LEU A 182 1.83 -5.33 11.64
C LEU A 182 0.82 -4.21 11.35
N PRO A 183 -0.21 -4.04 12.18
CA PRO A 183 -1.18 -2.98 11.97
C PRO A 183 -0.51 -1.61 12.09
N TYR A 184 -0.94 -0.68 11.26
CA TYR A 184 -0.54 0.72 11.31
C TYR A 184 -1.77 1.60 11.24
N LYS A 185 -1.85 2.58 12.13
CA LYS A 185 -2.89 3.60 12.16
C LYS A 185 -2.26 4.97 12.21
N GLU A 186 -2.83 5.89 11.47
CA GLU A 186 -2.46 7.29 11.51
C GLU A 186 -3.71 8.16 11.58
N PHE A 187 -3.68 9.13 12.46
CA PHE A 187 -4.61 10.25 12.46
C PHE A 187 -3.82 11.54 12.32
N TYR A 188 -4.25 12.41 11.42
CA TYR A 188 -3.65 13.72 11.19
C TYR A 188 -4.72 14.76 11.00
N THR A 189 -4.50 15.95 11.54
CA THR A 189 -5.34 17.12 11.26
C THR A 189 -4.46 18.37 11.16
N GLU A 190 -4.80 19.25 10.22
CA GLU A 190 -4.11 20.50 9.95
C GLU A 190 -5.12 21.62 9.77
N LEU A 191 -4.82 22.76 10.36
CA LEU A 191 -5.50 24.01 10.13
C LEU A 191 -4.49 25.00 9.53
N ASN A 192 -4.81 25.57 8.39
CA ASN A 192 -4.01 26.60 7.75
C ASN A 192 -4.88 27.79 7.30
N GLY A 193 -4.26 28.95 7.17
CA GLY A 193 -4.92 30.17 6.72
C GLY A 193 -4.00 31.37 6.79
N TYR A 194 -4.59 32.54 6.53
CA TYR A 194 -3.89 33.81 6.59
C TYR A 194 -4.56 34.74 7.62
N ILE A 195 -3.73 35.45 8.33
CA ILE A 195 -4.16 36.47 9.30
C ILE A 195 -3.51 37.82 8.97
N PHE A 196 -3.99 38.92 9.56
CA PHE A 196 -3.53 40.29 9.33
C PHE A 196 -3.54 40.67 7.84
N ASP A 197 -4.71 40.62 7.20
CA ASP A 197 -4.91 40.95 5.79
C ASP A 197 -3.96 40.21 4.85
N ASN A 198 -3.83 38.92 5.05
CA ASN A 198 -2.97 38.02 4.28
C ASN A 198 -1.45 38.25 4.43
N LYS A 199 -1.04 39.04 5.43
CA LYS A 199 0.40 39.31 5.67
C LYS A 199 1.14 38.19 6.41
N LEU A 200 0.40 37.35 7.17
CA LEU A 200 0.98 36.27 7.93
C LEU A 200 0.25 34.96 7.63
N GLN A 201 0.97 33.98 7.09
CA GLN A 201 0.46 32.62 6.96
C GLN A 201 0.57 31.92 8.31
N PHE A 202 -0.54 31.34 8.75
CA PHE A 202 -0.62 30.50 9.93
C PHE A 202 -0.87 29.06 9.52
N ARG A 203 -0.14 28.13 10.12
CA ARG A 203 -0.37 26.69 9.96
C ARG A 203 -0.10 25.99 11.27
N THR A 204 -1.04 25.16 11.71
CA THR A 204 -0.88 24.28 12.86
C THR A 204 -1.37 22.88 12.50
N ALA A 205 -0.72 21.87 13.04
CA ALA A 205 -1.10 20.49 12.77
C ALA A 205 -0.91 19.63 14.01
N PHE A 206 -1.70 18.57 14.09
CA PHE A 206 -1.58 17.49 15.06
C PHE A 206 -1.61 16.15 14.33
N GLY A 207 -0.71 15.25 14.70
CA GLY A 207 -0.67 13.90 14.15
C GLY A 207 -0.32 12.88 15.23
N THR A 208 -0.85 11.68 15.10
CA THR A 208 -0.51 10.52 15.92
C THR A 208 -0.53 9.27 15.07
N ASN A 209 0.41 8.38 15.31
CA ASN A 209 0.48 7.07 14.66
C ASN A 209 0.69 5.96 15.70
N LYS A 210 0.33 4.74 15.33
CA LYS A 210 0.49 3.54 16.16
C LYS A 210 0.78 2.33 15.28
#